data_4dcc6fdd4065edc05770efd247333456
#
_entry.id   4dcc6fdd4065edc05770efd247333456
#
_cell.length_a   1.000
_cell.length_b   1.000
_cell.length_c   1.000
_cell.angle_alpha   90.00
_cell.angle_beta   90.00
_cell.angle_gamma   90.00
#
_symmetry.space_group_name_H-M   'P 1'
#
loop_
_entity.id
_entity.type
_entity.pdbx_description
1 polymer ?
#
loop_
_entity_poly.entity_id
_entity_poly.type
_entity_poly.pdbx_seq_one_letter_code
_entity_poly.pdbx_strand_id
1 'polypeptide(L)'
;MKKTVYFILLSAATFLISCASNTTGIDAYTETLYKPSYASGFEIVGAEGRQSTLLKVFNPWQGAENTETTLFIVRNGEKIPAGFTGQVVKAGARRIVCLSSTYVAMLDALGQVDRVVGVSGRNYISNKYVTTHPEAVADIGFDGNIDYELLRDQNERLSSISLSSSQ
;
A
#
# COMPACT_ATOMS: atom_id res chain seq x y z
N MET A 1 -1.74 -30.68 -53.71
CA MET A 1 -1.10 -29.38 -53.57
C MET A 1 -1.97 -28.34 -52.84
N LYS A 2 -3.25 -28.13 -53.17
CA LYS A 2 -4.11 -27.13 -52.48
C LYS A 2 -4.34 -27.42 -50.98
N LYS A 3 -4.50 -28.68 -50.56
CA LYS A 3 -4.71 -29.06 -49.17
C LYS A 3 -3.49 -28.84 -48.28
N THR A 4 -2.29 -28.98 -48.81
CA THR A 4 -1.02 -28.78 -48.11
C THR A 4 -0.76 -27.27 -47.83
N VAL A 5 -1.16 -26.40 -48.76
CA VAL A 5 -1.05 -24.94 -48.61
C VAL A 5 -2.00 -24.42 -47.51
N TYR A 6 -3.22 -24.99 -47.38
CA TYR A 6 -4.15 -24.64 -46.33
C TYR A 6 -3.64 -25.03 -44.93
N PHE A 7 -2.95 -26.17 -44.83
CA PHE A 7 -2.36 -26.61 -43.56
C PHE A 7 -1.21 -25.72 -43.10
N ILE A 8 -0.39 -25.26 -44.05
CA ILE A 8 0.72 -24.34 -43.77
C ILE A 8 0.19 -22.94 -43.39
N LEU A 9 -0.87 -22.46 -44.03
CA LEU A 9 -1.52 -21.21 -43.71
C LEU A 9 -2.22 -21.23 -42.34
N LEU A 10 -2.84 -22.34 -41.95
CA LEU A 10 -3.48 -22.52 -40.66
C LEU A 10 -2.44 -22.59 -39.51
N SER A 11 -1.29 -23.26 -39.77
CA SER A 11 -0.17 -23.34 -38.83
C SER A 11 0.53 -21.98 -38.60
N ALA A 12 0.59 -21.11 -39.61
CA ALA A 12 1.18 -19.78 -39.50
C ALA A 12 0.29 -18.82 -38.71
N ALA A 13 -1.04 -19.01 -38.70
CA ALA A 13 -1.98 -18.16 -37.94
C ALA A 13 -1.93 -18.38 -36.43
N THR A 14 -1.44 -19.54 -35.96
CA THR A 14 -1.35 -19.86 -34.53
C THR A 14 -0.10 -19.27 -33.85
N PHE A 15 0.89 -18.79 -34.60
CA PHE A 15 2.10 -18.15 -34.02
C PHE A 15 1.95 -16.67 -33.71
N LEU A 16 0.83 -16.04 -34.02
CA LEU A 16 0.60 -14.61 -33.75
C LEU A 16 -0.09 -14.34 -32.41
N ILE A 17 -0.28 -15.34 -31.54
CA ILE A 17 -0.61 -15.11 -30.14
C ILE A 17 0.72 -14.79 -29.44
N SER A 18 1.31 -13.66 -29.82
CA SER A 18 2.36 -13.02 -29.06
C SER A 18 1.76 -12.67 -27.69
N CYS A 19 2.27 -13.31 -26.65
CA CYS A 19 2.10 -12.86 -25.28
C CYS A 19 2.57 -11.39 -25.23
N ALA A 20 1.65 -10.45 -25.38
CA ALA A 20 1.87 -9.09 -24.96
C ALA A 20 2.13 -9.18 -23.46
N SER A 21 3.40 -9.15 -23.04
CA SER A 21 3.79 -8.92 -21.67
C SER A 21 3.28 -7.51 -21.34
N ASN A 22 2.07 -7.42 -20.79
CA ASN A 22 1.49 -6.19 -20.30
C ASN A 22 2.35 -5.65 -19.14
N THR A 23 3.50 -5.10 -19.46
CA THR A 23 4.20 -4.15 -18.60
C THR A 23 3.39 -2.87 -18.69
N THR A 24 2.34 -2.80 -17.88
CA THR A 24 1.52 -1.61 -17.76
C THR A 24 2.42 -0.48 -17.26
N GLY A 25 2.68 0.51 -18.10
CA GLY A 25 3.39 1.73 -17.69
C GLY A 25 2.56 2.53 -16.69
N ILE A 26 3.17 3.49 -16.02
CA ILE A 26 2.46 4.39 -15.11
C ILE A 26 1.35 5.18 -15.82
N ASP A 27 1.49 5.44 -17.09
CA ASP A 27 0.54 6.17 -17.94
C ASP A 27 -0.82 5.44 -18.10
N ALA A 28 -0.88 4.14 -17.77
CA ALA A 28 -2.14 3.39 -17.79
C ALA A 28 -3.02 3.68 -16.56
N TYR A 29 -2.48 4.33 -15.51
CA TYR A 29 -3.24 4.66 -14.29
C TYR A 29 -4.01 5.96 -14.48
N THR A 30 -5.11 5.89 -15.24
CA THR A 30 -5.96 7.03 -15.64
C THR A 30 -7.40 6.93 -15.18
N GLU A 31 -7.83 5.74 -14.74
CA GLU A 31 -9.20 5.53 -14.24
C GLU A 31 -9.35 6.16 -12.85
N THR A 32 -10.18 7.17 -12.70
CA THR A 32 -10.48 7.79 -11.40
C THR A 32 -11.32 6.85 -10.54
N LEU A 33 -10.71 6.24 -9.53
CA LEU A 33 -11.39 5.37 -8.57
C LEU A 33 -12.03 6.17 -7.43
N TYR A 34 -11.38 7.24 -7.01
CA TYR A 34 -11.88 8.12 -5.97
C TYR A 34 -11.36 9.54 -6.13
N LYS A 35 -12.27 10.50 -6.05
CA LYS A 35 -11.98 11.93 -5.97
C LYS A 35 -12.88 12.54 -4.89
N PRO A 36 -12.31 13.19 -3.87
CA PRO A 36 -13.10 13.78 -2.80
C PRO A 36 -14.02 14.90 -3.31
N SER A 37 -15.22 14.99 -2.73
CA SER A 37 -16.16 16.07 -3.08
C SER A 37 -15.81 17.40 -2.42
N TYR A 38 -15.15 17.37 -1.26
CA TYR A 38 -14.85 18.55 -0.46
C TYR A 38 -13.37 18.87 -0.35
N ALA A 39 -12.50 17.87 -0.53
CA ALA A 39 -11.07 18.04 -0.52
C ALA A 39 -10.54 17.99 -1.96
N SER A 40 -9.84 19.04 -2.41
CA SER A 40 -9.27 19.10 -3.77
C SER A 40 -7.82 18.63 -3.85
N GLY A 41 -7.23 18.25 -2.70
CA GLY A 41 -5.79 18.01 -2.57
C GLY A 41 -5.32 16.62 -3.03
N PHE A 42 -6.20 15.68 -3.39
CA PHE A 42 -5.78 14.36 -3.84
C PHE A 42 -6.82 13.65 -4.71
N GLU A 43 -6.38 12.64 -5.44
CA GLU A 43 -7.22 11.65 -6.11
C GLU A 43 -6.57 10.27 -6.08
N ILE A 44 -7.39 9.22 -6.23
CA ILE A 44 -6.91 7.85 -6.38
C ILE A 44 -7.29 7.38 -7.77
N VAL A 45 -6.31 6.91 -8.52
CA VAL A 45 -6.51 6.38 -9.87
C VAL A 45 -6.08 4.92 -9.95
N GLY A 46 -6.72 4.20 -10.83
CA GLY A 46 -6.46 2.80 -11.17
C GLY A 46 -6.09 2.62 -12.63
N ALA A 47 -5.83 1.37 -12.99
CA ALA A 47 -5.66 0.93 -14.37
C ALA A 47 -6.49 -0.34 -14.60
N GLU A 48 -7.02 -0.51 -15.80
CA GLU A 48 -7.84 -1.66 -16.17
C GLU A 48 -7.11 -2.99 -15.87
N GLY A 49 -7.83 -3.92 -15.24
CA GLY A 49 -7.31 -5.23 -14.86
C GLY A 49 -6.24 -5.21 -13.76
N ARG A 50 -6.03 -4.09 -13.07
CA ARG A 50 -5.09 -3.94 -11.94
C ARG A 50 -5.83 -3.69 -10.64
N GLN A 51 -5.27 -4.22 -9.54
CA GLN A 51 -5.78 -3.97 -8.19
C GLN A 51 -4.97 -2.91 -7.45
N SER A 52 -3.70 -2.75 -7.83
CA SER A 52 -2.84 -1.67 -7.34
C SER A 52 -3.35 -0.32 -7.81
N THR A 53 -3.13 0.69 -6.99
CA THR A 53 -3.66 2.05 -7.20
C THR A 53 -2.56 3.08 -7.07
N LEU A 54 -2.74 4.21 -7.71
CA LEU A 54 -1.88 5.38 -7.59
C LEU A 54 -2.64 6.48 -6.85
N LEU A 55 -2.12 6.90 -5.72
CA LEU A 55 -2.57 8.11 -5.03
C LEU A 55 -1.75 9.29 -5.56
N LYS A 56 -2.44 10.29 -6.07
CA LYS A 56 -1.87 11.57 -6.48
C LYS A 56 -2.24 12.61 -5.43
N VAL A 57 -1.28 13.34 -4.94
CA VAL A 57 -1.46 14.43 -3.96
C VAL A 57 -0.98 15.72 -4.61
N PHE A 58 -1.88 16.69 -4.69
CA PHE A 58 -1.64 17.98 -5.33
C PHE A 58 -1.32 19.03 -4.27
N ASN A 59 -0.27 19.80 -4.50
CA ASN A 59 0.16 20.88 -3.61
C ASN A 59 0.24 20.42 -2.14
N PRO A 60 1.09 19.42 -1.81
CA PRO A 60 1.08 18.68 -0.55
C PRO A 60 1.49 19.49 0.70
N TRP A 61 1.96 20.72 0.54
CA TRP A 61 2.29 21.63 1.66
C TRP A 61 1.82 23.04 1.37
N GLN A 62 1.74 23.84 2.42
CA GLN A 62 1.34 25.24 2.32
C GLN A 62 2.31 26.02 1.42
N GLY A 63 1.76 26.72 0.42
CA GLY A 63 2.54 27.47 -0.56
C GLY A 63 3.08 26.64 -1.73
N ALA A 64 2.80 25.34 -1.79
CA ALA A 64 3.09 24.55 -2.98
C ALA A 64 2.16 24.96 -4.13
N GLU A 65 2.72 25.17 -5.31
CA GLU A 65 1.96 25.46 -6.52
C GLU A 65 2.44 24.51 -7.64
N ASN A 66 1.48 23.94 -8.38
CA ASN A 66 1.73 23.01 -9.48
C ASN A 66 2.66 21.84 -9.11
N THR A 67 2.61 21.40 -7.84
CA THR A 67 3.40 20.29 -7.33
C THR A 67 2.51 19.07 -7.15
N GLU A 68 2.93 17.94 -7.73
CA GLU A 68 2.28 16.64 -7.55
C GLU A 68 3.26 15.67 -6.89
N THR A 69 2.78 14.95 -5.89
CA THR A 69 3.48 13.83 -5.27
C THR A 69 2.65 12.57 -5.45
N THR A 70 3.32 11.47 -5.83
CA THR A 70 2.63 10.21 -6.11
C THR A 70 3.06 9.10 -5.15
N LEU A 71 2.07 8.29 -4.75
CA LEU A 71 2.26 7.10 -3.93
C LEU A 71 1.62 5.91 -4.64
N PHE A 72 2.43 4.91 -4.98
CA PHE A 72 1.95 3.67 -5.58
C PHE A 72 1.63 2.64 -4.51
N ILE A 73 0.36 2.21 -4.45
CA ILE A 73 -0.13 1.24 -3.45
C ILE A 73 -0.22 -0.13 -4.12
N VAL A 74 0.79 -0.97 -3.87
CA VAL A 74 0.87 -2.34 -4.41
C VAL A 74 -0.13 -3.24 -3.70
N ARG A 75 -0.96 -3.94 -4.48
CA ARG A 75 -1.86 -5.00 -4.01
C ARG A 75 -1.54 -6.32 -4.69
N ASN A 76 -1.78 -7.43 -4.00
CA ASN A 76 -1.66 -8.80 -4.50
C ASN A 76 -0.34 -9.13 -5.19
N GLY A 77 0.75 -8.49 -4.76
CA GLY A 77 2.08 -8.75 -5.34
C GLY A 77 2.26 -8.26 -6.77
N GLU A 78 1.39 -7.38 -7.26
CA GLU A 78 1.54 -6.80 -8.59
C GLU A 78 2.85 -6.05 -8.75
N LYS A 79 3.40 -6.08 -9.95
CA LYS A 79 4.64 -5.37 -10.26
C LYS A 79 4.40 -3.86 -10.30
N ILE A 80 5.38 -3.13 -9.79
CA ILE A 80 5.44 -1.68 -9.91
C ILE A 80 5.55 -1.32 -11.40
N PRO A 81 4.78 -0.33 -11.89
CA PRO A 81 4.87 0.12 -13.27
C PRO A 81 6.29 0.56 -13.65
N ALA A 82 6.69 0.24 -14.88
CA ALA A 82 7.98 0.71 -15.39
C ALA A 82 8.02 2.24 -15.40
N GLY A 83 9.16 2.80 -15.00
CA GLY A 83 9.37 4.25 -14.95
C GLY A 83 8.76 4.98 -13.75
N PHE A 84 8.11 4.27 -12.82
CA PHE A 84 7.61 4.90 -11.61
C PHE A 84 8.74 5.26 -10.65
N THR A 85 8.81 6.53 -10.24
CA THR A 85 9.86 7.08 -9.34
C THR A 85 9.33 7.58 -8.00
N GLY A 86 8.00 7.53 -7.79
CA GLY A 86 7.35 7.95 -6.54
C GLY A 86 7.54 6.93 -5.39
N GLN A 87 6.90 7.20 -4.28
CA GLN A 87 6.92 6.29 -3.13
C GLN A 87 6.08 5.04 -3.41
N VAL A 88 6.53 3.90 -2.88
CA VAL A 88 5.82 2.62 -3.01
C VAL A 88 5.45 2.09 -1.63
N VAL A 89 4.17 1.74 -1.45
CA VAL A 89 3.65 1.13 -0.23
C VAL A 89 2.94 -0.18 -0.59
N LYS A 90 3.19 -1.22 0.19
CA LYS A 90 2.43 -2.47 0.08
C LYS A 90 1.15 -2.34 0.88
N ALA A 91 0.00 -2.60 0.24
CA ALA A 91 -1.28 -2.65 0.92
C ALA A 91 -1.33 -3.80 1.95
N GLY A 92 -2.24 -3.66 2.92
CA GLY A 92 -2.51 -4.74 3.88
C GLY A 92 -1.54 -4.77 5.07
N ALA A 93 -0.96 -3.63 5.46
CA ALA A 93 -0.23 -3.53 6.72
C ALA A 93 -1.09 -4.06 7.87
N ARG A 94 -0.60 -5.09 8.55
CA ARG A 94 -1.30 -5.73 9.68
C ARG A 94 -0.82 -5.22 11.03
N ARG A 95 0.31 -4.53 11.04
CA ARG A 95 0.93 -3.98 12.25
C ARG A 95 1.36 -2.55 11.97
N ILE A 96 0.89 -1.66 12.78
CA ILE A 96 1.07 -0.22 12.60
C ILE A 96 1.58 0.36 13.92
N VAL A 97 2.64 1.15 13.83
CA VAL A 97 3.12 1.97 14.93
C VAL A 97 2.63 3.40 14.71
N CYS A 98 1.97 3.95 15.70
CA CYS A 98 1.43 5.30 15.65
C CYS A 98 2.28 6.27 16.50
N LEU A 99 2.93 7.21 15.83
CA LEU A 99 3.75 8.24 16.51
C LEU A 99 2.92 9.43 17.03
N SER A 100 1.60 9.38 16.85
CA SER A 100 0.68 10.43 17.31
C SER A 100 -0.68 9.82 17.66
N SER A 101 -1.34 10.39 18.67
CA SER A 101 -2.73 10.06 19.02
C SER A 101 -3.72 10.28 17.86
N THR A 102 -3.42 11.23 16.96
CA THR A 102 -4.22 11.49 15.76
C THR A 102 -4.26 10.27 14.83
N TYR A 103 -3.13 9.60 14.64
CA TYR A 103 -3.09 8.39 13.79
C TYR A 103 -3.85 7.22 14.42
N VAL A 104 -3.82 7.08 15.76
CA VAL A 104 -4.64 6.10 16.47
C VAL A 104 -6.12 6.38 16.26
N ALA A 105 -6.55 7.64 16.37
CA ALA A 105 -7.94 8.04 16.15
C ALA A 105 -8.41 7.78 14.70
N MET A 106 -7.53 8.01 13.70
CA MET A 106 -7.84 7.68 12.30
C MET A 106 -8.04 6.17 12.09
N LEU A 107 -7.19 5.34 12.69
CA LEU A 107 -7.32 3.88 12.60
C LEU A 107 -8.56 3.37 13.33
N ASP A 108 -8.90 3.97 14.46
CA ASP A 108 -10.12 3.65 15.21
C ASP A 108 -11.38 4.00 14.39
N ALA A 109 -11.42 5.17 13.78
CA ALA A 109 -12.50 5.58 12.87
C ALA A 109 -12.66 4.65 11.65
N LEU A 110 -11.58 4.01 11.20
CA LEU A 110 -11.58 3.01 10.13
C LEU A 110 -11.90 1.59 10.63
N GLY A 111 -12.12 1.38 11.94
CA GLY A 111 -12.30 0.05 12.54
C GLY A 111 -11.05 -0.82 12.43
N GLN A 112 -9.86 -0.23 12.44
CA GLN A 112 -8.57 -0.92 12.27
C GLN A 112 -7.60 -0.66 13.45
N VAL A 113 -8.11 -0.24 14.58
CA VAL A 113 -7.29 0.08 15.76
C VAL A 113 -6.58 -1.14 16.35
N ASP A 114 -7.12 -2.33 16.13
CA ASP A 114 -6.53 -3.63 16.50
C ASP A 114 -5.20 -3.93 15.76
N ARG A 115 -4.91 -3.20 14.69
CA ARG A 115 -3.62 -3.26 13.98
C ARG A 115 -2.53 -2.41 14.62
N VAL A 116 -2.87 -1.58 15.59
CA VAL A 116 -1.89 -0.78 16.34
C VAL A 116 -1.14 -1.68 17.30
N VAL A 117 0.18 -1.76 17.12
CA VAL A 117 1.08 -2.59 17.95
C VAL A 117 2.10 -1.79 18.74
N GLY A 118 2.19 -0.50 18.46
CA GLY A 118 3.06 0.41 19.18
C GLY A 118 2.58 1.85 19.07
N VAL A 119 2.78 2.61 20.12
CA VAL A 119 2.43 4.03 20.18
C VAL A 119 3.54 4.83 20.82
N SER A 120 3.71 6.06 20.38
CA SER A 120 4.59 7.01 21.03
C SER A 120 3.82 7.73 22.16
N GLY A 121 4.33 7.61 23.39
CA GLY A 121 3.77 8.28 24.56
C GLY A 121 2.37 7.78 24.92
N ARG A 122 2.23 6.52 25.28
CA ARG A 122 0.96 5.89 25.68
C ARG A 122 0.14 6.73 26.66
N ASN A 123 0.79 7.40 27.61
CA ASN A 123 0.12 8.22 28.63
C ASN A 123 -0.65 9.41 28.05
N TYR A 124 -0.39 9.78 26.80
CA TYR A 124 -1.09 10.87 26.10
C TYR A 124 -2.19 10.37 25.17
N ILE A 125 -2.45 9.05 25.15
CA ILE A 125 -3.42 8.44 24.25
C ILE A 125 -4.63 7.99 25.05
N SER A 126 -5.78 8.57 24.80
CA SER A 126 -7.05 8.26 25.46
C SER A 126 -7.85 7.15 24.78
N ASN A 127 -7.39 6.60 23.65
CA ASN A 127 -8.10 5.56 22.93
C ASN A 127 -8.25 4.29 23.78
N LYS A 128 -9.50 3.79 23.89
CA LYS A 128 -9.84 2.68 24.78
C LYS A 128 -9.05 1.41 24.43
N TYR A 129 -8.89 1.06 23.16
CA TYR A 129 -8.13 -0.13 22.78
C TYR A 129 -6.68 -0.05 23.29
N VAL A 130 -5.99 1.06 23.04
CA VAL A 130 -4.60 1.27 23.45
C VAL A 130 -4.43 1.21 24.98
N THR A 131 -5.37 1.80 25.72
CA THR A 131 -5.28 1.88 27.19
C THR A 131 -5.60 0.53 27.88
N THR A 132 -6.44 -0.30 27.28
CA THR A 132 -6.88 -1.58 27.87
C THR A 132 -6.08 -2.79 27.39
N HIS A 133 -5.21 -2.67 26.38
CA HIS A 133 -4.39 -3.75 25.85
C HIS A 133 -2.88 -3.42 25.91
N PRO A 134 -2.32 -3.20 27.11
CA PRO A 134 -0.89 -2.86 27.26
C PRO A 134 0.05 -3.98 26.77
N GLU A 135 -0.42 -5.22 26.76
CA GLU A 135 0.31 -6.39 26.26
C GLU A 135 0.37 -6.47 24.72
N ALA A 136 -0.63 -5.92 24.04
CA ALA A 136 -0.71 -5.94 22.58
C ALA A 136 -0.09 -4.69 21.92
N VAL A 137 -0.12 -3.57 22.64
CA VAL A 137 0.35 -2.27 22.13
C VAL A 137 1.53 -1.80 22.97
N ALA A 138 2.74 -1.78 22.44
CA ALA A 138 3.93 -1.33 23.14
C ALA A 138 3.97 0.23 23.24
N ASP A 139 4.50 0.75 24.34
CA ASP A 139 4.94 2.16 24.40
C ASP A 139 6.36 2.23 23.88
N ILE A 140 6.58 2.90 22.75
CA ILE A 140 7.87 2.99 22.07
C ILE A 140 8.66 4.25 22.45
N GLY A 141 8.29 4.92 23.53
CA GLY A 141 8.91 6.18 23.96
C GLY A 141 8.22 7.42 23.38
N PHE A 142 8.75 8.60 23.71
CA PHE A 142 8.13 9.88 23.37
C PHE A 142 9.20 10.94 23.10
N ASP A 143 8.90 11.88 22.22
CA ASP A 143 9.64 13.14 21.99
C ASP A 143 11.16 12.97 21.80
N GLY A 144 11.56 12.24 20.76
CA GLY A 144 12.95 12.02 20.41
C GLY A 144 13.65 10.87 21.16
N ASN A 145 12.99 10.29 22.15
CA ASN A 145 13.46 9.12 22.92
C ASN A 145 12.74 7.84 22.48
N ILE A 146 12.71 7.61 21.16
CA ILE A 146 12.08 6.41 20.57
C ILE A 146 12.99 5.21 20.77
N ASP A 147 12.44 4.13 21.32
CA ASP A 147 13.10 2.84 21.46
C ASP A 147 13.08 2.07 20.14
N TYR A 148 14.12 2.22 19.35
CA TYR A 148 14.27 1.55 18.06
C TYR A 148 14.52 0.04 18.20
N GLU A 149 15.05 -0.44 19.33
CA GLU A 149 15.23 -1.87 19.58
C GLU A 149 13.89 -2.55 19.81
N LEU A 150 13.01 -1.92 20.58
CA LEU A 150 11.65 -2.39 20.78
C LEU A 150 10.85 -2.43 19.47
N LEU A 151 11.04 -1.44 18.58
CA LEU A 151 10.44 -1.44 17.25
C LEU A 151 10.91 -2.62 16.40
N ARG A 152 12.19 -2.96 16.46
CA ARG A 152 12.76 -4.10 15.74
C ARG A 152 12.23 -5.43 16.29
N ASP A 153 12.20 -5.61 17.61
CA ASP A 153 11.67 -6.81 18.26
C ASP A 153 10.18 -7.05 17.90
N GLN A 154 9.37 -6.00 17.87
CA GLN A 154 7.98 -6.09 17.41
C GLN A 154 7.88 -6.58 15.94
N ASN A 155 8.86 -6.31 15.11
CA ASN A 155 8.91 -6.79 13.72
C ASN A 155 9.40 -8.25 13.64
N GLU A 156 10.36 -8.66 14.44
CA GLU A 156 10.94 -10.01 14.46
C GLU A 156 10.00 -11.05 15.08
N ARG A 157 9.25 -10.72 16.12
CA ARG A 157 8.25 -11.60 16.74
C ARG A 157 7.20 -12.14 15.77
N LEU A 158 6.96 -11.45 14.66
CA LEU A 158 6.00 -11.89 13.65
C LEU A 158 6.59 -12.80 12.60
N SER A 159 7.86 -12.67 12.27
CA SER A 159 8.52 -13.60 11.36
C SER A 159 8.57 -15.01 11.97
N SER A 160 8.69 -15.12 13.30
CA SER A 160 8.71 -16.40 14.02
C SER A 160 7.32 -17.06 14.14
N ILE A 161 6.25 -16.28 14.27
CA ILE A 161 4.87 -16.82 14.36
C ILE A 161 4.38 -17.33 12.99
N SER A 162 4.78 -16.70 11.89
CA SER A 162 4.42 -17.16 10.55
C SER A 162 5.10 -18.48 10.15
N LEU A 163 6.22 -18.84 10.78
CA LEU A 163 6.93 -20.11 10.56
C LEU A 163 6.40 -21.26 11.40
N SER A 164 5.68 -20.98 12.50
CA SER A 164 5.13 -22.03 13.40
C SER A 164 3.71 -22.50 13.02
N SER A 165 3.05 -21.84 12.08
CA SER A 165 1.69 -22.21 11.61
C SER A 165 1.65 -23.08 10.37
N SER A 166 2.80 -23.60 9.91
CA SER A 166 2.93 -24.50 8.77
C SER A 166 3.54 -25.86 9.15
N GLN A 167 3.02 -26.48 10.24
CA GLN A 167 3.22 -27.91 10.51
C GLN A 167 1.86 -28.59 10.68
#